data_84fea466378ef75893fba0004c610368
#
_entry.id   84fea466378ef75893fba0004c610368
#
_cell.length_a   1.000
_cell.length_b   1.000
_cell.length_c   1.000
_cell.angle_alpha   90.00
_cell.angle_beta   90.00
_cell.angle_gamma   90.00
#
_symmetry.space_group_name_H-M   'P 1'
#
loop_
_entity.id
_entity.type
_entity.pdbx_description
1 polymer ?
#
loop_
_entity_poly.entity_id
_entity_poly.type
_entity_poly.pdbx_seq_one_letter_code
_entity_poly.pdbx_strand_id
1 'polypeptide(L)'
;PLTVEALLIHFLFEIMREAGLRFPKAVGHAVSIVGALVIGESAVRAGIIGAPMVIIVALTAMSSFVLPSLYGAIAILRFVFIVLGGALGLYGVMLGAVLLLCSICALNVQSIPFMAPISPFSFGAMRDVFIRADWRKLSKKRFLIQNVRGSKIKDGDEEEET
;
A
#
# COMPACT_ATOMS: atom_id res chain seq x y z
N PRO A 1 21.18 -4.54 -17.99
CA PRO A 1 21.08 -3.85 -16.69
C PRO A 1 19.87 -4.38 -15.93
N LEU A 2 20.03 -4.67 -14.65
CA LEU A 2 19.01 -5.24 -13.77
C LEU A 2 17.70 -4.44 -13.77
N THR A 3 17.79 -3.14 -13.95
CA THR A 3 16.63 -2.23 -14.03
C THR A 3 15.75 -2.52 -15.23
N VAL A 4 16.34 -2.78 -16.40
CA VAL A 4 15.60 -3.09 -17.63
C VAL A 4 14.91 -4.45 -17.50
N GLU A 5 15.59 -5.41 -16.91
CA GLU A 5 15.06 -6.73 -16.59
C GLU A 5 13.85 -6.62 -15.64
N ALA A 6 14.00 -5.83 -14.56
CA ALA A 6 12.90 -5.56 -13.63
C ALA A 6 11.71 -4.86 -14.28
N LEU A 7 11.95 -3.85 -15.11
CA LEU A 7 10.89 -3.15 -15.85
C LEU A 7 10.17 -4.09 -16.81
N LEU A 8 10.90 -4.90 -17.55
CA LEU A 8 10.35 -5.81 -18.53
C LEU A 8 9.44 -6.86 -17.89
N ILE A 9 9.89 -7.52 -16.83
CA ILE A 9 9.10 -8.56 -16.17
C ILE A 9 7.86 -7.97 -15.48
N HIS A 10 7.99 -6.80 -14.84
CA HIS A 10 6.83 -6.13 -14.23
C HIS A 10 5.83 -5.65 -15.27
N PHE A 11 6.29 -5.19 -16.43
CA PHE A 11 5.42 -4.78 -17.52
C PHE A 11 4.66 -5.99 -18.10
N LEU A 12 5.35 -7.10 -18.34
CA LEU A 12 4.71 -8.35 -18.78
C LEU A 12 3.68 -8.84 -17.77
N PHE A 13 4.02 -8.79 -16.47
CA PHE A 13 3.10 -9.15 -15.41
C PHE A 13 1.84 -8.26 -15.43
N GLU A 14 1.98 -6.95 -15.63
CA GLU A 14 0.84 -6.02 -15.67
C GLU A 14 -0.07 -6.29 -16.88
N ILE A 15 0.51 -6.57 -18.05
CA ILE A 15 -0.27 -6.96 -19.24
C ILE A 15 -1.06 -8.24 -18.97
N MET A 16 -0.43 -9.24 -18.39
CA MET A 16 -1.08 -10.52 -18.10
C MET A 16 -2.20 -10.38 -17.10
N ARG A 17 -1.99 -9.56 -16.08
CA ARG A 17 -2.99 -9.25 -15.09
C ARG A 17 -4.18 -8.52 -15.70
N GLU A 18 -3.94 -7.49 -16.50
CA GLU A 18 -5.00 -6.74 -17.19
C GLU A 18 -5.80 -7.66 -18.12
N ALA A 19 -5.12 -8.54 -18.86
CA ALA A 19 -5.77 -9.55 -19.68
C ALA A 19 -6.64 -10.49 -18.83
N GLY A 20 -6.13 -10.96 -17.69
CA GLY A 20 -6.85 -11.84 -16.77
C GLY A 20 -8.12 -11.21 -16.19
N LEU A 21 -8.14 -9.90 -15.98
CA LEU A 21 -9.32 -9.16 -15.49
C LEU A 21 -10.44 -9.05 -16.55
N ARG A 22 -10.09 -9.11 -17.82
CA ARG A 22 -11.04 -9.02 -18.95
C ARG A 22 -11.70 -10.35 -19.31
N PHE A 23 -11.15 -11.46 -18.84
CA PHE A 23 -11.75 -12.78 -19.03
C PHE A 23 -12.83 -13.09 -17.97
N PRO A 24 -13.79 -13.97 -18.29
CA PRO A 24 -14.71 -14.53 -17.28
C PRO A 24 -13.91 -15.13 -16.12
N LYS A 25 -14.36 -14.91 -14.89
CA LYS A 25 -13.60 -15.26 -13.65
C LYS A 25 -13.02 -16.68 -13.63
N ALA A 26 -13.79 -17.65 -14.16
CA ALA A 26 -13.35 -19.05 -14.21
C ALA A 26 -12.13 -19.27 -15.13
N VAL A 27 -12.08 -18.57 -16.26
CA VAL A 27 -11.01 -18.70 -17.27
C VAL A 27 -9.85 -17.75 -16.98
N GLY A 28 -10.13 -16.54 -16.50
CA GLY A 28 -9.12 -15.51 -16.27
C GLY A 28 -8.05 -15.95 -15.26
N HIS A 29 -8.44 -16.63 -14.18
CA HIS A 29 -7.48 -17.17 -13.20
C HIS A 29 -6.55 -18.23 -13.82
N ALA A 30 -7.13 -19.18 -14.55
CA ALA A 30 -6.35 -20.24 -15.19
C ALA A 30 -5.36 -19.68 -16.22
N VAL A 31 -5.82 -18.77 -17.09
CA VAL A 31 -4.99 -18.14 -18.11
C VAL A 31 -3.86 -17.30 -17.47
N SER A 32 -4.15 -16.57 -16.40
CA SER A 32 -3.13 -15.78 -15.70
C SER A 32 -2.05 -16.65 -15.07
N ILE A 33 -2.42 -17.77 -14.44
CA ILE A 33 -1.46 -18.69 -13.81
C ILE A 33 -0.61 -19.39 -14.86
N VAL A 34 -1.24 -19.99 -15.90
CA VAL A 34 -0.53 -20.69 -16.96
C VAL A 34 0.36 -19.72 -17.76
N GLY A 35 -0.16 -18.55 -18.09
CA GLY A 35 0.59 -17.54 -18.79
C GLY A 35 1.81 -17.05 -18.00
N ALA A 36 1.63 -16.76 -16.70
CA ALA A 36 2.75 -16.34 -15.85
C ALA A 36 3.82 -17.44 -15.72
N LEU A 37 3.41 -18.70 -15.58
CA LEU A 37 4.31 -19.83 -15.49
C LEU A 37 5.09 -20.03 -16.81
N VAL A 38 4.38 -20.12 -17.93
CA VAL A 38 4.99 -20.36 -19.26
C VAL A 38 5.90 -19.22 -19.68
N ILE A 39 5.44 -17.96 -19.53
CA ILE A 39 6.24 -16.79 -19.89
C ILE A 39 7.43 -16.65 -18.95
N GLY A 40 7.25 -16.82 -17.64
CA GLY A 40 8.32 -16.73 -16.66
C GLY A 40 9.41 -17.78 -16.90
N GLU A 41 9.03 -19.05 -17.11
CA GLU A 41 9.97 -20.12 -17.37
C GLU A 41 10.70 -19.93 -18.72
N SER A 42 9.97 -19.53 -19.74
CA SER A 42 10.57 -19.27 -21.06
C SER A 42 11.56 -18.10 -21.04
N ALA A 43 11.23 -17.03 -20.31
CA ALA A 43 12.10 -15.86 -20.16
C ALA A 43 13.40 -16.20 -19.42
N VAL A 44 13.31 -17.05 -18.37
CA VAL A 44 14.49 -17.54 -17.64
C VAL A 44 15.33 -18.47 -18.51
N ARG A 45 14.72 -19.42 -19.22
CA ARG A 45 15.44 -20.33 -20.12
C ARG A 45 16.12 -19.60 -21.29
N ALA A 46 15.50 -18.54 -21.79
CA ALA A 46 16.08 -17.69 -22.84
C ALA A 46 17.20 -16.76 -22.31
N GLY A 47 17.46 -16.74 -21.00
CA GLY A 47 18.44 -15.85 -20.39
C GLY A 47 18.09 -14.36 -20.45
N ILE A 48 16.82 -14.04 -20.71
CA ILE A 48 16.33 -12.65 -20.76
C ILE A 48 16.18 -12.10 -19.33
N ILE A 49 15.77 -12.95 -18.40
CA ILE A 49 15.48 -12.58 -17.00
C ILE A 49 16.15 -13.61 -16.09
N GLY A 50 16.79 -13.15 -15.03
CA GLY A 50 17.36 -14.03 -14.01
C GLY A 50 16.28 -14.68 -13.14
N ALA A 51 16.49 -15.95 -12.79
CA ALA A 51 15.58 -16.70 -11.93
C ALA A 51 15.25 -16.00 -10.59
N PRO A 52 16.18 -15.34 -9.90
CA PRO A 52 15.89 -14.59 -8.68
C PRO A 52 14.89 -13.45 -8.89
N MET A 53 14.94 -12.77 -10.04
CA MET A 53 14.03 -11.67 -10.36
C MET A 53 12.59 -12.18 -10.48
N VAL A 54 12.38 -13.34 -11.11
CA VAL A 54 11.05 -13.94 -11.24
C VAL A 54 10.45 -14.26 -9.86
N ILE A 55 11.26 -14.75 -8.92
CA ILE A 55 10.82 -15.02 -7.54
C ILE A 55 10.38 -13.74 -6.85
N ILE A 56 11.17 -12.65 -6.96
CA ILE A 56 10.83 -11.35 -6.36
C ILE A 56 9.51 -10.82 -6.94
N VAL A 57 9.33 -10.90 -8.25
CA VAL A 57 8.10 -10.46 -8.92
C VAL A 57 6.91 -11.29 -8.49
N ALA A 58 7.07 -12.61 -8.38
CA ALA A 58 6.01 -13.51 -7.92
C ALA A 58 5.56 -13.18 -6.48
N LEU A 59 6.51 -12.96 -5.56
CA LEU A 59 6.21 -12.54 -4.18
C LEU A 59 5.52 -11.18 -4.15
N THR A 60 5.97 -10.23 -4.96
CA THR A 60 5.34 -8.91 -5.08
C THR A 60 3.92 -9.00 -5.63
N ALA A 61 3.70 -9.88 -6.62
CA ALA A 61 2.39 -10.15 -7.17
C ALA A 61 1.44 -10.75 -6.13
N MET A 62 1.89 -11.74 -5.35
CA MET A 62 1.11 -12.33 -4.27
C MET A 62 0.73 -11.30 -3.21
N SER A 63 1.68 -10.45 -2.81
CA SER A 63 1.46 -9.38 -1.84
C SER A 63 0.39 -8.37 -2.30
N SER A 64 0.27 -8.14 -3.60
CA SER A 64 -0.72 -7.22 -4.16
C SER A 64 -2.17 -7.69 -4.05
N PHE A 65 -2.41 -8.99 -3.81
CA PHE A 65 -3.75 -9.53 -3.56
C PHE A 65 -4.30 -9.18 -2.17
N VAL A 66 -3.43 -8.79 -1.24
CA VAL A 66 -3.83 -8.41 0.12
C VAL A 66 -4.65 -7.12 0.14
N LEU A 67 -4.33 -6.16 -0.75
CA LEU A 67 -4.97 -4.86 -0.83
C LEU A 67 -5.44 -4.54 -2.27
N PRO A 68 -6.47 -5.20 -2.77
CA PRO A 68 -6.90 -5.05 -4.17
C PRO A 68 -7.39 -3.64 -4.50
N SER A 69 -7.91 -2.89 -3.52
CA SER A 69 -8.40 -1.51 -3.71
C SER A 69 -7.29 -0.49 -4.01
N LEU A 70 -6.07 -0.74 -3.55
CA LEU A 70 -4.93 0.16 -3.74
C LEU A 70 -4.01 -0.28 -4.89
N TYR A 71 -4.37 -1.33 -5.60
CA TYR A 71 -3.50 -1.94 -6.59
C TYR A 71 -3.01 -0.96 -7.65
N GLY A 72 -3.89 -0.13 -8.23
CA GLY A 72 -3.52 0.82 -9.27
C GLY A 72 -2.44 1.81 -8.81
N ALA A 73 -2.59 2.35 -7.61
CA ALA A 73 -1.59 3.24 -7.01
C ALA A 73 -0.27 2.51 -6.75
N ILE A 74 -0.32 1.29 -6.23
CA ILE A 74 0.86 0.46 -5.95
C ILE A 74 1.59 0.08 -7.25
N ALA A 75 0.87 -0.23 -8.34
CA ALA A 75 1.46 -0.53 -9.64
C ALA A 75 2.27 0.66 -10.18
N ILE A 76 1.69 1.86 -10.17
CA ILE A 76 2.38 3.08 -10.61
C ILE A 76 3.62 3.35 -9.74
N LEU A 77 3.47 3.30 -8.42
CA LEU A 77 4.57 3.49 -7.47
C LEU A 77 5.71 2.50 -7.72
N ARG A 78 5.41 1.25 -7.98
CA ARG A 78 6.40 0.21 -8.30
C ARG A 78 7.27 0.60 -9.48
N PHE A 79 6.67 1.04 -10.60
CA PHE A 79 7.43 1.50 -11.77
C PHE A 79 8.31 2.72 -11.44
N VAL A 80 7.77 3.68 -10.70
CA VAL A 80 8.53 4.86 -10.26
C VAL A 80 9.75 4.44 -9.40
N PHE A 81 9.57 3.54 -8.43
CA PHE A 81 10.67 3.06 -7.59
C PHE A 81 11.71 2.24 -8.35
N ILE A 82 11.31 1.43 -9.34
CA ILE A 82 12.25 0.69 -10.19
C ILE A 82 13.11 1.67 -11.00
N VAL A 83 12.53 2.71 -11.58
CA VAL A 83 13.26 3.74 -12.34
C VAL A 83 14.18 4.55 -11.42
N LEU A 84 13.69 5.01 -10.25
CA LEU A 84 14.51 5.73 -9.28
C LEU A 84 15.66 4.87 -8.76
N GLY A 85 15.40 3.60 -8.44
CA GLY A 85 16.42 2.65 -8.00
C GLY A 85 17.45 2.35 -9.09
N GLY A 86 17.00 2.28 -10.33
CA GLY A 86 17.89 2.05 -11.48
C GLY A 86 18.77 3.25 -11.85
N ALA A 87 18.26 4.47 -11.69
CA ALA A 87 18.99 5.70 -12.02
C ALA A 87 19.92 6.17 -10.89
N LEU A 88 19.45 6.15 -9.65
CA LEU A 88 20.13 6.70 -8.48
C LEU A 88 20.54 5.64 -7.43
N GLY A 89 20.29 4.38 -7.72
CA GLY A 89 20.56 3.29 -6.79
C GLY A 89 19.76 3.39 -5.50
N LEU A 90 20.36 2.98 -4.39
CA LEU A 90 19.75 3.01 -3.06
C LEU A 90 19.31 4.43 -2.65
N TYR A 91 20.06 5.45 -3.04
CA TYR A 91 19.73 6.85 -2.76
C TYR A 91 18.39 7.25 -3.38
N GLY A 92 18.14 6.85 -4.63
CA GLY A 92 16.86 7.11 -5.31
C GLY A 92 15.67 6.46 -4.61
N VAL A 93 15.84 5.24 -4.14
CA VAL A 93 14.80 4.52 -3.38
C VAL A 93 14.50 5.24 -2.05
N MET A 94 15.54 5.65 -1.32
CA MET A 94 15.36 6.38 -0.06
C MET A 94 14.69 7.73 -0.27
N LEU A 95 15.12 8.48 -1.29
CA LEU A 95 14.50 9.76 -1.64
C LEU A 95 13.02 9.58 -2.02
N GLY A 96 12.72 8.60 -2.87
CA GLY A 96 11.35 8.26 -3.25
C GLY A 96 10.48 7.88 -2.06
N ALA A 97 11.02 7.10 -1.12
CA ALA A 97 10.31 6.71 0.10
C ALA A 97 9.99 7.92 0.99
N VAL A 98 10.94 8.84 1.17
CA VAL A 98 10.71 10.06 1.95
C VAL A 98 9.66 10.95 1.29
N LEU A 99 9.75 11.16 -0.02
CA LEU A 99 8.76 11.94 -0.77
C LEU A 99 7.36 11.31 -0.69
N LEU A 100 7.26 9.98 -0.79
CA LEU A 100 6.02 9.26 -0.64
C LEU A 100 5.42 9.46 0.76
N LEU A 101 6.22 9.30 1.81
CA LEU A 101 5.78 9.51 3.19
C LEU A 101 5.31 10.95 3.41
N CYS A 102 6.05 11.94 2.93
CA CYS A 102 5.64 13.35 2.99
C CYS A 102 4.32 13.59 2.26
N SER A 103 4.15 12.99 1.08
CA SER A 103 2.91 13.11 0.30
C SER A 103 1.71 12.50 1.03
N ILE A 104 1.86 11.33 1.63
CA ILE A 104 0.80 10.68 2.39
C ILE A 104 0.45 11.48 3.65
N CYS A 105 1.45 12.05 4.35
CA CYS A 105 1.22 12.90 5.51
C CYS A 105 0.53 14.24 5.14
N ALA A 106 0.73 14.73 3.93
CA ALA A 106 0.10 15.95 3.43
C ALA A 106 -1.35 15.74 2.95
N LEU A 107 -1.77 14.49 2.74
CA LEU A 107 -3.14 14.17 2.29
C LEU A 107 -4.16 14.48 3.39
N ASN A 108 -5.08 15.38 3.07
CA ASN A 108 -6.26 15.69 3.89
C ASN A 108 -7.50 15.21 3.16
N VAL A 109 -8.28 14.33 3.78
CA VAL A 109 -9.56 13.86 3.27
C VAL A 109 -10.67 14.52 4.10
N GLN A 110 -11.47 15.38 3.47
CA GLN A 110 -12.57 16.12 4.14
C GLN A 110 -12.13 16.86 5.43
N SER A 111 -10.99 17.54 5.37
CA SER A 111 -10.39 18.28 6.50
C SER A 111 -9.87 17.39 7.65
N ILE A 112 -9.81 16.08 7.47
CA ILE A 112 -9.21 15.14 8.41
C ILE A 112 -7.88 14.65 7.82
N PRO A 113 -6.74 14.77 8.55
CA PRO A 113 -5.46 14.25 8.08
C PRO A 113 -5.56 12.73 7.88
N PHE A 114 -5.19 12.24 6.68
CA PHE A 114 -5.28 10.81 6.35
C PHE A 114 -4.45 9.93 7.29
N MET A 115 -3.32 10.44 7.76
CA MET A 115 -2.41 9.72 8.66
C MET A 115 -2.68 9.98 10.15
N ALA A 116 -3.83 10.58 10.52
CA ALA A 116 -4.18 10.70 11.94
C ALA A 116 -4.30 9.31 12.59
N PRO A 117 -3.73 9.07 13.76
CA PRO A 117 -3.08 9.98 14.72
C PRO A 117 -1.55 10.07 14.61
N ILE A 118 -0.95 9.56 13.54
CA ILE A 118 0.50 9.58 13.32
C ILE A 118 0.97 10.99 12.93
N SER A 119 0.18 11.67 12.08
CA SER A 119 0.41 13.06 11.71
C SER A 119 -0.93 13.82 11.71
N PRO A 120 -1.17 14.78 12.63
CA PRO A 120 -0.31 15.23 13.72
C PRO A 120 -0.17 14.20 14.86
N PHE A 121 1.03 14.12 15.44
CA PHE A 121 1.36 13.12 16.43
C PHE A 121 0.65 13.37 17.77
N SER A 122 -0.16 12.39 18.22
CA SER A 122 -0.81 12.47 19.54
C SER A 122 -0.59 11.18 20.33
N PHE A 123 0.11 11.27 21.46
CA PHE A 123 0.40 10.13 22.34
C PHE A 123 -0.86 9.41 22.84
N GLY A 124 -1.94 10.16 23.04
CA GLY A 124 -3.21 9.61 23.57
C GLY A 124 -3.93 8.72 22.55
N ALA A 125 -3.88 9.09 21.27
CA ALA A 125 -4.52 8.36 20.18
C ALA A 125 -3.64 7.21 19.64
N MET A 126 -2.30 7.31 19.82
CA MET A 126 -1.33 6.29 19.39
C MET A 126 -1.48 4.96 20.17
N ARG A 127 -2.07 4.99 21.37
CA ARG A 127 -2.25 3.78 22.20
C ARG A 127 -3.18 2.74 21.59
N ASP A 128 -4.04 3.16 20.66
CA ASP A 128 -5.01 2.27 20.00
C ASP A 128 -4.53 1.80 18.60
N VAL A 129 -3.44 2.36 18.09
CA VAL A 129 -2.89 2.02 16.76
C VAL A 129 -2.04 0.76 16.81
N PHE A 130 -1.17 0.62 17.81
CA PHE A 130 -0.25 -0.53 17.93
C PHE A 130 -0.70 -1.59 18.93
N ILE A 131 -1.33 -1.17 20.03
CA ILE A 131 -1.84 -2.07 21.08
C ILE A 131 -3.25 -1.62 21.41
N ARG A 132 -4.23 -2.47 21.17
CA ARG A 132 -5.62 -2.17 21.51
C ARG A 132 -5.74 -1.91 23.00
N ALA A 133 -6.05 -0.66 23.35
CA ALA A 133 -6.21 -0.27 24.75
C ALA A 133 -7.52 -0.85 25.33
N ASP A 134 -7.54 -1.09 26.63
CA ASP A 134 -8.71 -1.59 27.35
C ASP A 134 -9.89 -0.61 27.19
N TRP A 135 -11.09 -1.14 26.91
CA TRP A 135 -12.31 -0.39 26.64
C TRP A 135 -12.63 0.66 27.74
N ARG A 136 -12.35 0.34 28.99
CA ARG A 136 -12.53 1.26 30.12
C ARG A 136 -11.62 2.50 30.05
N LYS A 137 -10.48 2.41 29.37
CA LYS A 137 -9.53 3.52 29.22
C LYS A 137 -9.82 4.35 27.98
N LEU A 138 -10.51 3.78 26.98
CA LEU A 138 -10.93 4.48 25.77
C LEU A 138 -12.14 5.39 26.01
N SER A 139 -13.09 4.98 26.87
CA SER A 139 -14.32 5.75 27.13
C SER A 139 -14.08 7.10 27.82
N LYS A 140 -12.94 7.27 28.51
CA LYS A 140 -12.58 8.51 29.22
C LYS A 140 -11.78 9.54 28.43
N LYS A 141 -11.40 9.28 27.17
CA LYS A 141 -10.61 10.22 26.36
C LYS A 141 -11.35 10.61 25.10
N ARG A 142 -11.74 11.88 25.06
CA ARG A 142 -12.29 12.56 23.86
C ARG A 142 -11.26 12.54 22.74
N PHE A 143 -11.57 11.88 21.64
CA PHE A 143 -10.86 12.09 20.38
C PHE A 143 -11.32 13.46 19.84
N LEU A 144 -10.51 14.48 20.07
CA LEU A 144 -10.70 15.79 19.44
C LEU A 144 -10.32 15.67 17.96
N ILE A 145 -11.31 15.44 17.11
CA ILE A 145 -11.19 15.76 15.70
C ILE A 145 -11.26 17.28 15.67
N GLN A 146 -10.10 17.94 15.51
CA GLN A 146 -10.05 19.39 15.40
C GLN A 146 -10.96 19.83 14.24
N ASN A 147 -11.89 20.75 14.55
CA ASN A 147 -12.79 21.46 13.65
C ASN A 147 -14.12 20.82 13.22
N VAL A 148 -14.61 19.77 13.80
CA VAL A 148 -16.01 19.39 13.59
C VAL A 148 -16.86 19.92 14.72
N ARG A 149 -17.67 20.97 14.44
CA ARG A 149 -18.74 21.44 15.35
C ARG A 149 -19.68 20.26 15.61
N GLY A 150 -19.74 19.77 16.82
CA GLY A 150 -20.62 18.66 17.21
C GLY A 150 -19.91 17.36 17.62
N SER A 151 -18.57 17.26 17.55
CA SER A 151 -17.84 16.08 18.03
C SER A 151 -17.68 16.00 19.56
N LYS A 152 -18.26 16.94 20.31
CA LYS A 152 -18.33 16.86 21.77
C LYS A 152 -19.55 16.01 22.13
N ILE A 153 -19.30 14.75 22.47
CA ILE A 153 -20.28 13.99 23.26
C ILE A 153 -20.36 14.71 24.60
N LYS A 154 -21.48 15.34 24.89
CA LYS A 154 -21.75 15.89 26.23
C LYS A 154 -21.75 14.71 27.20
N ASP A 155 -20.87 14.74 28.17
CA ASP A 155 -20.95 13.85 29.32
C ASP A 155 -22.29 14.17 30.03
N GLY A 156 -23.25 13.25 29.90
CA GLY A 156 -24.56 13.35 30.56
C GLY A 156 -24.56 12.99 32.05
N ASP A 157 -23.38 12.95 32.71
CA ASP A 157 -23.24 12.37 34.05
C ASP A 157 -22.74 13.36 35.12
N GLU A 158 -22.94 14.68 34.93
CA GLU A 158 -22.62 15.67 35.98
C GLU A 158 -23.83 16.43 36.51
N GLU A 159 -25.06 15.92 36.38
CA GLU A 159 -26.26 16.57 36.96
C GLU A 159 -27.05 15.69 37.94
N GLU A 160 -26.41 14.80 38.69
CA GLU A 160 -27.05 14.13 39.84
C GLU A 160 -26.14 14.10 41.08
N GLU A 161 -25.66 15.25 41.54
CA GLU A 161 -25.21 15.45 42.93
C GLU A 161 -25.32 16.93 43.31
N THR A 162 -26.58 17.38 43.59
CA THR A 162 -26.87 18.47 44.52
C THR A 162 -28.16 18.19 45.28
#